data_52987b731d42921a53dadffd0a34a0b8
#
_entry.id   52987b731d42921a53dadffd0a34a0b8
#
_cell.length_a   1.000
_cell.length_b   1.000
_cell.length_c   1.000
_cell.angle_alpha   90.00
_cell.angle_beta   90.00
_cell.angle_gamma   90.00
#
_symmetry.space_group_name_H-M   'P 1'
#
loop_
_entity.id
_entity.type
_entity.pdbx_description
1 polymer ?
#
loop_
_entity_poly.entity_id
_entity_poly.type
_entity_poly.pdbx_seq_one_letter_code
_entity_poly.pdbx_strand_id
1 'polypeptide(L)'
;MFQSKRRTWRTLLIALVAVLAFSVMAGCGKKEAGSGGNDTSKVIATYEGGEITENEFDREQRIVLALQPQMEQFMQMDDFRDYLIKQEIAYEYLETKADDKTKEAGKKKADEQFEAMKTSYGEDSFKQMLDAQKITEADFKAYMVRIYTVMEGQLQLINEDEVKKEFEATKQEYTTASVRHILIGLTDKEGKERTKDAALKLAKEVKAKLDKGEDFATLVKQYSNDGQQNIDNGGLYENAEVSQWVEAFKQAALTQPLNKIGEPVETEYGYHIIRVEARTEKKYEDLTQEQKDMIKTTLASGKLDEFMAGDLEKNIIKKIELPKVETPAAENGANTGNGAGTDAGTNAGTDAGANAGTEGSGNAGNAGK
;
A
#
# COMPACT_ATOMS: atom_id res chain seq x y z
N MET A 1 17.81 -12.17 -9.16
CA MET A 1 17.60 -10.90 -8.43
C MET A 1 16.64 -9.93 -9.15
N PHE A 2 16.42 -10.05 -10.45
CA PHE A 2 15.54 -9.16 -11.24
C PHE A 2 14.04 -9.48 -11.17
N GLN A 3 13.64 -10.69 -10.82
CA GLN A 3 12.22 -11.07 -10.75
C GLN A 3 11.52 -10.61 -9.47
N SER A 4 12.23 -10.38 -8.37
CA SER A 4 11.61 -9.92 -7.12
C SER A 4 11.21 -8.43 -7.17
N LYS A 5 11.98 -7.59 -7.88
CA LYS A 5 11.66 -6.17 -8.05
C LYS A 5 10.40 -5.92 -8.88
N ARG A 6 10.12 -6.76 -9.89
CA ARG A 6 8.89 -6.67 -10.69
C ARG A 6 7.62 -7.03 -9.90
N ARG A 7 7.75 -7.90 -8.91
CA ARG A 7 6.60 -8.35 -8.09
C ARG A 7 6.20 -7.32 -7.03
N THR A 8 7.17 -6.65 -6.41
CA THR A 8 6.94 -5.55 -5.46
C THR A 8 6.40 -4.28 -6.15
N TRP A 9 6.76 -4.05 -7.39
CA TRP A 9 6.26 -2.94 -8.19
C TRP A 9 4.79 -3.11 -8.58
N ARG A 10 4.40 -4.33 -8.96
CA ARG A 10 3.01 -4.66 -9.29
C ARG A 10 2.07 -4.51 -8.09
N THR A 11 2.52 -4.85 -6.89
CA THR A 11 1.72 -4.68 -5.66
C THR A 11 1.58 -3.21 -5.24
N LEU A 12 2.56 -2.36 -5.51
CA LEU A 12 2.48 -0.91 -5.25
C LEU A 12 1.51 -0.19 -6.22
N LEU A 13 1.37 -0.68 -7.45
CA LEU A 13 0.50 -0.09 -8.47
C LEU A 13 -0.98 -0.50 -8.31
N ILE A 14 -1.24 -1.71 -7.80
CA ILE A 14 -2.59 -2.14 -7.38
C ILE A 14 -3.13 -1.22 -6.27
N ALA A 15 -2.26 -0.67 -5.41
CA ALA A 15 -2.63 0.29 -4.38
C ALA A 15 -3.16 1.63 -4.95
N LEU A 16 -2.82 2.00 -6.19
CA LEU A 16 -3.34 3.25 -6.80
C LEU A 16 -4.85 3.19 -7.03
N VAL A 17 -5.38 2.01 -7.34
CA VAL A 17 -6.82 1.78 -7.53
C VAL A 17 -7.52 1.53 -6.18
N ALA A 18 -6.85 0.90 -5.21
CA ALA A 18 -7.44 0.52 -3.93
C ALA A 18 -7.63 1.70 -2.96
N VAL A 19 -6.81 2.76 -3.05
CA VAL A 19 -6.95 3.95 -2.18
C VAL A 19 -8.25 4.73 -2.45
N LEU A 20 -8.87 4.54 -3.64
CA LEU A 20 -10.13 5.21 -4.01
C LEU A 20 -11.39 4.40 -3.63
N ALA A 21 -11.27 3.22 -3.04
CA ALA A 21 -12.39 2.28 -2.85
C ALA A 21 -13.16 2.40 -1.52
N PHE A 22 -12.78 3.26 -0.58
CA PHE A 22 -13.47 3.37 0.72
C PHE A 22 -14.29 4.66 0.86
N SER A 23 -15.57 4.56 0.70
CA SER A 23 -16.68 5.20 1.42
C SER A 23 -17.93 5.30 0.54
N VAL A 24 -18.98 4.62 0.90
CA VAL A 24 -20.31 4.71 0.27
C VAL A 24 -21.17 5.72 1.06
N MET A 25 -21.77 6.70 0.41
CA MET A 25 -23.15 7.16 0.62
C MET A 25 -23.56 8.26 -0.40
N ALA A 26 -24.81 8.22 -0.78
CA ALA A 26 -25.46 8.77 -1.94
C ALA A 26 -25.63 10.30 -2.02
N GLY A 27 -25.66 10.84 -3.24
CA GLY A 27 -26.13 12.19 -3.53
C GLY A 27 -26.13 12.56 -5.02
N CYS A 28 -27.24 13.00 -5.57
CA CYS A 28 -27.47 13.35 -6.97
C CYS A 28 -27.04 14.79 -7.33
N GLY A 29 -26.40 15.00 -8.49
CA GLY A 29 -26.14 16.35 -9.02
C GLY A 29 -25.68 16.38 -10.49
N LYS A 30 -26.07 17.44 -11.22
CA LYS A 30 -26.09 17.64 -12.67
C LYS A 30 -24.71 17.81 -13.34
N LYS A 31 -24.70 17.49 -14.65
CA LYS A 31 -23.56 17.48 -15.62
C LYS A 31 -22.87 18.83 -15.83
N GLU A 32 -21.53 18.78 -15.94
CA GLU A 32 -20.77 19.71 -16.82
C GLU A 32 -19.57 18.97 -17.47
N ALA A 33 -19.27 19.34 -18.72
CA ALA A 33 -18.34 18.66 -19.61
C ALA A 33 -16.92 19.23 -19.46
N GLY A 34 -15.91 18.35 -19.59
CA GLY A 34 -14.50 18.69 -19.51
C GLY A 34 -14.02 19.57 -20.68
N SER A 35 -13.08 20.45 -20.37
CA SER A 35 -12.44 21.42 -21.26
C SER A 35 -11.47 20.72 -22.24
N GLY A 36 -11.93 20.46 -23.46
CA GLY A 36 -11.08 20.20 -24.60
C GLY A 36 -10.56 21.53 -25.19
N GLY A 37 -9.50 22.10 -24.62
CA GLY A 37 -8.71 23.14 -25.28
C GLY A 37 -7.85 22.49 -26.37
N ASN A 38 -7.62 23.20 -27.50
CA ASN A 38 -6.72 22.77 -28.58
C ASN A 38 -5.31 22.60 -28.00
N ASP A 39 -4.96 21.37 -27.55
CA ASP A 39 -3.58 21.05 -27.17
C ASP A 39 -2.74 20.93 -28.46
N THR A 40 -1.75 21.79 -28.57
CA THR A 40 -0.81 21.82 -29.72
C THR A 40 0.57 21.30 -29.34
N SER A 41 0.69 20.67 -28.14
CA SER A 41 1.95 20.07 -27.75
C SER A 41 2.26 18.82 -28.59
N LYS A 42 3.47 18.33 -28.48
CA LYS A 42 3.93 17.19 -29.28
C LYS A 42 3.11 15.94 -28.92
N VAL A 43 2.65 15.22 -29.95
CA VAL A 43 2.09 13.87 -29.78
C VAL A 43 3.21 12.91 -29.44
N ILE A 44 3.09 12.22 -28.29
CA ILE A 44 4.10 11.28 -27.77
C ILE A 44 3.63 9.82 -27.82
N ALA A 45 2.32 9.58 -27.97
CA ALA A 45 1.81 8.25 -28.23
C ALA A 45 0.65 8.31 -29.22
N THR A 46 0.50 7.26 -30.04
CA THR A 46 -0.65 7.06 -30.93
C THR A 46 -1.16 5.63 -30.74
N TYR A 47 -2.47 5.49 -30.73
CA TYR A 47 -3.13 4.21 -30.55
C TYR A 47 -4.40 4.10 -31.41
N GLU A 48 -5.10 2.98 -31.40
CA GLU A 48 -6.36 2.83 -32.12
C GLU A 48 -7.44 3.75 -31.54
N GLY A 49 -7.79 4.79 -32.29
CA GLY A 49 -8.87 5.73 -31.93
C GLY A 49 -8.41 7.00 -31.24
N GLY A 50 -7.11 7.18 -30.96
CA GLY A 50 -6.62 8.39 -30.28
C GLY A 50 -5.12 8.60 -30.32
N GLU A 51 -4.71 9.65 -29.63
CA GLU A 51 -3.32 10.03 -29.43
C GLU A 51 -3.18 10.67 -28.04
N ILE A 52 -1.99 10.60 -27.45
CA ILE A 52 -1.62 11.27 -26.20
C ILE A 52 -0.59 12.33 -26.53
N THR A 53 -0.80 13.53 -26.03
CA THR A 53 0.13 14.65 -26.14
C THR A 53 1.08 14.71 -24.92
N GLU A 54 2.16 15.47 -25.06
CA GLU A 54 3.12 15.68 -23.97
C GLU A 54 2.47 16.38 -22.77
N ASN A 55 1.59 17.37 -23.02
CA ASN A 55 0.88 18.07 -21.95
C ASN A 55 -0.14 17.20 -21.23
N GLU A 56 -0.82 16.30 -21.94
CA GLU A 56 -1.77 15.34 -21.32
C GLU A 56 -1.02 14.41 -20.39
N PHE A 57 0.05 13.80 -20.87
CA PHE A 57 0.87 12.89 -20.08
C PHE A 57 1.54 13.60 -18.89
N ASP A 58 2.03 14.81 -19.05
CA ASP A 58 2.58 15.62 -17.95
C ASP A 58 1.50 15.93 -16.89
N ARG A 59 0.29 16.26 -17.32
CA ARG A 59 -0.85 16.48 -16.41
C ARG A 59 -1.19 15.20 -15.63
N GLU A 60 -1.22 14.05 -16.28
CA GLU A 60 -1.49 12.76 -15.63
C GLU A 60 -0.43 12.42 -14.59
N GLN A 61 0.86 12.59 -14.92
CA GLN A 61 1.95 12.41 -13.96
C GLN A 61 1.80 13.32 -12.73
N ARG A 62 1.41 14.58 -12.91
CA ARG A 62 1.17 15.52 -11.81
C ARG A 62 -0.03 15.11 -10.95
N ILE A 63 -1.09 14.55 -11.55
CA ILE A 63 -2.23 13.99 -10.80
C ILE A 63 -1.78 12.80 -9.94
N VAL A 64 -0.97 11.89 -10.50
CA VAL A 64 -0.40 10.77 -9.75
C VAL A 64 0.46 11.28 -8.57
N LEU A 65 1.27 12.32 -8.78
CA LEU A 65 2.08 12.93 -7.71
C LEU A 65 1.25 13.66 -6.66
N ALA A 66 0.13 14.28 -7.03
CA ALA A 66 -0.78 14.88 -6.05
C ALA A 66 -1.38 13.82 -5.11
N LEU A 67 -1.73 12.65 -5.66
CA LEU A 67 -2.28 11.53 -4.89
C LEU A 67 -1.22 10.76 -4.11
N GLN A 68 -0.02 10.64 -4.68
CA GLN A 68 1.08 9.80 -4.16
C GLN A 68 2.43 10.50 -4.32
N PRO A 69 2.77 11.48 -3.47
CA PRO A 69 4.03 12.23 -3.57
C PRO A 69 5.28 11.35 -3.53
N GLN A 70 5.21 10.21 -2.84
CA GLN A 70 6.31 9.24 -2.77
C GLN A 70 6.68 8.61 -4.12
N MET A 71 5.84 8.77 -5.15
CA MET A 71 6.11 8.27 -6.50
C MET A 71 7.08 9.15 -7.29
N GLU A 72 7.45 10.34 -6.79
CA GLU A 72 8.32 11.30 -7.49
C GLU A 72 9.65 10.66 -7.94
N GLN A 73 10.28 9.86 -7.08
CA GLN A 73 11.52 9.16 -7.43
C GLN A 73 11.38 8.20 -8.63
N PHE A 74 10.17 7.66 -8.88
CA PHE A 74 9.90 6.73 -9.97
C PHE A 74 9.60 7.46 -11.29
N MET A 75 9.17 8.73 -11.24
CA MET A 75 8.90 9.54 -12.45
C MET A 75 10.13 9.76 -13.32
N GLN A 76 11.33 9.52 -12.77
CA GLN A 76 12.60 9.59 -13.50
C GLN A 76 12.99 8.26 -14.18
N MET A 77 12.23 7.18 -13.96
CA MET A 77 12.53 5.84 -14.47
C MET A 77 11.76 5.60 -15.77
N ASP A 78 12.47 5.27 -16.85
CA ASP A 78 11.86 5.01 -18.16
C ASP A 78 10.80 3.91 -18.11
N ASP A 79 11.08 2.80 -17.39
CA ASP A 79 10.13 1.69 -17.25
C ASP A 79 8.82 2.12 -16.54
N PHE A 80 8.90 3.06 -15.59
CA PHE A 80 7.72 3.54 -14.89
C PHE A 80 6.90 4.49 -15.76
N ARG A 81 7.56 5.37 -16.49
CA ARG A 81 6.91 6.28 -17.44
C ARG A 81 6.27 5.51 -18.60
N ASP A 82 6.94 4.46 -19.09
CA ASP A 82 6.37 3.56 -20.10
C ASP A 82 5.11 2.86 -19.59
N TYR A 83 5.12 2.44 -18.33
CA TYR A 83 3.92 1.90 -17.70
C TYR A 83 2.79 2.94 -17.58
N LEU A 84 3.09 4.17 -17.14
CA LEU A 84 2.07 5.23 -16.99
C LEU A 84 1.44 5.60 -18.33
N ILE A 85 2.22 5.79 -19.40
CA ILE A 85 1.66 6.12 -20.72
C ILE A 85 0.80 4.98 -21.28
N LYS A 86 1.18 3.72 -21.05
CA LYS A 86 0.37 2.58 -21.41
C LYS A 86 -0.93 2.50 -20.61
N GLN A 87 -0.89 2.85 -19.33
CA GLN A 87 -2.07 2.92 -18.48
C GLN A 87 -3.02 4.03 -18.96
N GLU A 88 -2.50 5.21 -19.29
CA GLU A 88 -3.30 6.32 -19.85
C GLU A 88 -3.99 5.91 -21.15
N ILE A 89 -3.23 5.31 -22.09
CA ILE A 89 -3.80 4.79 -23.33
C ILE A 89 -4.90 3.75 -23.06
N ALA A 90 -4.67 2.84 -22.10
CA ALA A 90 -5.66 1.82 -21.73
C ALA A 90 -6.95 2.45 -21.23
N TYR A 91 -6.83 3.44 -20.35
CA TYR A 91 -7.99 4.10 -19.76
C TYR A 91 -8.76 4.91 -20.81
N GLU A 92 -8.08 5.67 -21.66
CA GLU A 92 -8.74 6.41 -22.75
C GLU A 92 -9.44 5.48 -23.73
N TYR A 93 -8.75 4.42 -24.17
CA TYR A 93 -9.33 3.45 -25.09
C TYR A 93 -10.58 2.77 -24.49
N LEU A 94 -10.48 2.27 -23.25
CA LEU A 94 -11.59 1.58 -22.60
C LEU A 94 -12.76 2.52 -22.28
N GLU A 95 -12.50 3.78 -21.90
CA GLU A 95 -13.53 4.80 -21.73
C GLU A 95 -14.32 5.03 -23.01
N THR A 96 -13.64 5.08 -24.18
CA THR A 96 -14.33 5.24 -25.47
C THR A 96 -15.23 4.05 -25.80
N LYS A 97 -14.90 2.85 -25.33
CA LYS A 97 -15.68 1.61 -25.55
C LYS A 97 -16.81 1.42 -24.53
N ALA A 98 -16.80 2.15 -23.43
CA ALA A 98 -17.84 2.07 -22.42
C ALA A 98 -19.19 2.59 -22.98
N ASP A 99 -20.28 1.89 -22.66
CA ASP A 99 -21.62 2.34 -22.97
C ASP A 99 -22.09 3.50 -22.06
N ASP A 100 -23.20 4.14 -22.41
CA ASP A 100 -23.72 5.29 -21.67
C ASP A 100 -24.04 4.97 -20.21
N LYS A 101 -24.51 3.76 -19.93
CA LYS A 101 -24.84 3.30 -18.57
C LYS A 101 -23.57 3.18 -17.72
N THR A 102 -22.51 2.61 -18.29
CA THR A 102 -21.20 2.50 -17.65
C THR A 102 -20.59 3.86 -17.38
N LYS A 103 -20.65 4.78 -18.37
CA LYS A 103 -20.18 6.16 -18.21
C LYS A 103 -20.95 6.93 -17.13
N GLU A 104 -22.27 6.75 -17.06
CA GLU A 104 -23.08 7.37 -16.02
C GLU A 104 -22.73 6.83 -14.62
N ALA A 105 -22.56 5.51 -14.50
CA ALA A 105 -22.17 4.86 -13.25
C ALA A 105 -20.76 5.32 -12.80
N GLY A 106 -19.79 5.33 -13.72
CA GLY A 106 -18.43 5.78 -13.46
C GLY A 106 -18.39 7.26 -13.03
N LYS A 107 -19.12 8.13 -13.76
CA LYS A 107 -19.24 9.54 -13.38
C LYS A 107 -19.86 9.74 -12.00
N LYS A 108 -20.95 9.04 -11.70
CA LYS A 108 -21.58 9.11 -10.38
C LYS A 108 -20.61 8.71 -9.27
N LYS A 109 -19.89 7.62 -9.46
CA LYS A 109 -18.90 7.15 -8.50
C LYS A 109 -17.74 8.13 -8.32
N ALA A 110 -17.25 8.70 -9.42
CA ALA A 110 -16.22 9.75 -9.40
C ALA A 110 -16.69 10.99 -8.62
N ASP A 111 -17.91 11.47 -8.87
CA ASP A 111 -18.49 12.62 -8.17
C ASP A 111 -18.58 12.36 -6.65
N GLU A 112 -19.07 11.17 -6.25
CA GLU A 112 -19.16 10.76 -4.85
C GLU A 112 -17.77 10.72 -4.17
N GLN A 113 -16.79 10.13 -4.82
CA GLN A 113 -15.44 9.99 -4.27
C GLN A 113 -14.71 11.34 -4.23
N PHE A 114 -14.91 12.20 -5.21
CA PHE A 114 -14.36 13.55 -5.23
C PHE A 114 -14.84 14.37 -4.02
N GLU A 115 -16.14 14.37 -3.75
CA GLU A 115 -16.71 15.09 -2.60
C GLU A 115 -16.26 14.46 -1.25
N ALA A 116 -16.19 13.14 -1.19
CA ALA A 116 -15.68 12.43 -0.01
C ALA A 116 -14.20 12.80 0.27
N MET A 117 -13.38 12.87 -0.77
CA MET A 117 -11.98 13.27 -0.67
C MET A 117 -11.83 14.71 -0.21
N LYS A 118 -12.56 15.67 -0.81
CA LYS A 118 -12.59 17.08 -0.36
C LYS A 118 -12.97 17.20 1.11
N THR A 119 -13.97 16.44 1.56
CA THR A 119 -14.41 16.42 2.96
C THR A 119 -13.33 15.86 3.88
N SER A 120 -12.69 14.76 3.49
CA SER A 120 -11.66 14.08 4.30
C SER A 120 -10.39 14.91 4.48
N TYR A 121 -9.92 15.53 3.41
CA TYR A 121 -8.72 16.39 3.45
C TYR A 121 -9.01 17.77 4.03
N GLY A 122 -10.26 18.23 3.97
CA GLY A 122 -10.65 19.63 4.15
C GLY A 122 -10.38 20.45 2.88
N GLU A 123 -11.29 21.37 2.57
CA GLU A 123 -11.33 22.11 1.30
C GLU A 123 -10.02 22.84 0.99
N ASP A 124 -9.45 23.53 2.00
CA ASP A 124 -8.19 24.28 1.84
C ASP A 124 -6.98 23.36 1.58
N SER A 125 -6.88 22.24 2.32
CA SER A 125 -5.78 21.28 2.15
C SER A 125 -5.88 20.56 0.81
N PHE A 126 -7.09 20.20 0.39
CA PHE A 126 -7.34 19.60 -0.91
C PHE A 126 -6.93 20.54 -2.04
N LYS A 127 -7.33 21.82 -1.95
CA LYS A 127 -6.92 22.83 -2.91
C LYS A 127 -5.40 23.02 -2.95
N GLN A 128 -4.75 23.10 -1.79
CA GLN A 128 -3.28 23.21 -1.71
C GLN A 128 -2.57 22.01 -2.36
N MET A 129 -3.10 20.80 -2.18
CA MET A 129 -2.57 19.58 -2.82
C MET A 129 -2.60 19.70 -4.35
N LEU A 130 -3.71 20.15 -4.92
CA LEU A 130 -3.84 20.33 -6.38
C LEU A 130 -2.97 21.48 -6.89
N ASP A 131 -2.99 22.63 -6.20
CA ASP A 131 -2.20 23.81 -6.57
C ASP A 131 -0.69 23.53 -6.56
N ALA A 132 -0.20 22.73 -5.61
CA ALA A 132 1.20 22.31 -5.52
C ALA A 132 1.66 21.58 -6.80
N GLN A 133 0.78 20.85 -7.44
CA GLN A 133 1.03 20.13 -8.68
C GLN A 133 0.49 20.88 -9.92
N LYS A 134 -0.02 22.11 -9.76
CA LYS A 134 -0.61 22.92 -10.85
C LYS A 134 -1.74 22.19 -11.59
N ILE A 135 -2.62 21.54 -10.87
CA ILE A 135 -3.76 20.79 -11.36
C ILE A 135 -5.03 21.54 -10.98
N THR A 136 -5.98 21.64 -11.89
CA THR A 136 -7.32 22.15 -11.56
C THR A 136 -8.22 21.07 -10.99
N GLU A 137 -9.24 21.46 -10.19
CA GLU A 137 -10.28 20.52 -9.74
C GLU A 137 -10.98 19.84 -10.94
N ALA A 138 -11.14 20.54 -12.05
CA ALA A 138 -11.74 20.00 -13.27
C ALA A 138 -10.88 18.90 -13.91
N ASP A 139 -9.56 19.10 -14.02
CA ASP A 139 -8.62 18.08 -14.53
C ASP A 139 -8.62 16.84 -13.62
N PHE A 140 -8.54 17.05 -12.31
CA PHE A 140 -8.56 15.96 -11.34
C PHE A 140 -9.87 15.17 -11.40
N LYS A 141 -11.00 15.86 -11.50
CA LYS A 141 -12.32 15.24 -11.63
C LYS A 141 -12.49 14.49 -12.95
N ALA A 142 -11.98 15.02 -14.05
CA ALA A 142 -12.00 14.33 -15.35
C ALA A 142 -11.19 13.03 -15.30
N TYR A 143 -10.01 13.06 -14.68
CA TYR A 143 -9.21 11.87 -14.41
C TYR A 143 -9.96 10.82 -13.58
N MET A 144 -10.62 11.23 -12.49
CA MET A 144 -11.43 10.33 -11.68
C MET A 144 -12.58 9.70 -12.49
N VAL A 145 -13.28 10.50 -13.29
CA VAL A 145 -14.39 10.00 -14.14
C VAL A 145 -13.88 8.92 -15.09
N ARG A 146 -12.73 9.13 -15.73
CA ARG A 146 -12.11 8.15 -16.64
C ARG A 146 -11.82 6.84 -15.89
N ILE A 147 -11.11 6.91 -14.75
CA ILE A 147 -10.77 5.71 -13.96
C ILE A 147 -12.01 4.95 -13.52
N TYR A 148 -12.98 5.66 -12.92
CA TYR A 148 -14.19 5.00 -12.44
C TYR A 148 -15.04 4.42 -13.58
N THR A 149 -15.08 5.07 -14.74
CA THR A 149 -15.77 4.52 -15.93
C THR A 149 -15.12 3.21 -16.38
N VAL A 150 -13.79 3.18 -16.47
CA VAL A 150 -13.05 1.97 -16.83
C VAL A 150 -13.27 0.86 -15.80
N MET A 151 -13.16 1.18 -14.50
CA MET A 151 -13.40 0.19 -13.44
C MET A 151 -14.81 -0.36 -13.44
N GLU A 152 -15.84 0.47 -13.64
CA GLU A 152 -17.22 0.02 -13.80
C GLU A 152 -17.38 -0.92 -15.00
N GLY A 153 -16.72 -0.61 -16.12
CA GLY A 153 -16.67 -1.49 -17.29
C GLY A 153 -16.04 -2.85 -16.96
N GLN A 154 -14.90 -2.86 -16.27
CA GLN A 154 -14.23 -4.10 -15.87
C GLN A 154 -15.05 -4.90 -14.85
N LEU A 155 -15.71 -4.25 -13.89
CA LEU A 155 -16.60 -4.90 -12.92
C LEU A 155 -17.79 -5.61 -13.58
N GLN A 156 -18.32 -5.09 -14.68
CA GLN A 156 -19.41 -5.73 -15.42
C GLN A 156 -18.97 -7.03 -16.14
N LEU A 157 -17.67 -7.19 -16.41
CA LEU A 157 -17.13 -8.41 -17.00
C LEU A 157 -17.00 -9.56 -15.99
N ILE A 158 -17.13 -9.29 -14.69
CA ILE A 158 -16.98 -10.28 -13.63
C ILE A 158 -18.34 -10.84 -13.24
N ASN A 159 -18.53 -12.12 -13.44
CA ASN A 159 -19.74 -12.84 -13.01
C ASN A 159 -19.56 -13.45 -11.60
N GLU A 160 -20.67 -13.90 -11.01
CA GLU A 160 -20.68 -14.43 -9.65
C GLU A 160 -19.91 -15.75 -9.53
N ASP A 161 -19.84 -16.56 -10.58
CA ASP A 161 -19.09 -17.82 -10.55
C ASP A 161 -17.58 -17.58 -10.50
N GLU A 162 -17.10 -16.53 -11.16
CA GLU A 162 -15.70 -16.08 -11.05
C GLU A 162 -15.38 -15.63 -9.61
N VAL A 163 -16.30 -14.88 -8.98
CA VAL A 163 -16.14 -14.44 -7.57
C VAL A 163 -16.11 -15.63 -6.63
N LYS A 164 -17.00 -16.60 -6.81
CA LYS A 164 -16.99 -17.85 -6.01
C LYS A 164 -15.72 -18.66 -6.19
N LYS A 165 -15.25 -18.78 -7.43
CA LYS A 165 -14.01 -19.50 -7.75
C LYS A 165 -12.79 -18.83 -7.10
N GLU A 166 -12.71 -17.51 -7.14
CA GLU A 166 -11.63 -16.76 -6.51
C GLU A 166 -11.70 -16.88 -4.98
N PHE A 167 -12.89 -16.79 -4.41
CA PHE A 167 -13.09 -17.04 -2.98
C PHE A 167 -12.56 -18.41 -2.58
N GLU A 168 -12.93 -19.49 -3.31
CA GLU A 168 -12.44 -20.85 -2.99
C GLU A 168 -10.92 -20.97 -3.10
N ALA A 169 -10.29 -20.23 -4.02
CA ALA A 169 -8.83 -20.19 -4.16
C ALA A 169 -8.16 -19.44 -3.00
N THR A 170 -8.84 -18.44 -2.43
CA THR A 170 -8.32 -17.54 -1.39
C THR A 170 -9.02 -17.65 -0.05
N LYS A 171 -9.88 -18.65 0.15
CA LYS A 171 -10.77 -18.78 1.33
C LYS A 171 -10.05 -18.76 2.68
N GLN A 172 -8.78 -19.17 2.69
CA GLN A 172 -7.96 -19.08 3.91
C GLN A 172 -7.82 -17.65 4.42
N GLU A 173 -7.84 -16.64 3.53
CA GLU A 173 -7.75 -15.23 3.89
C GLU A 173 -8.97 -14.74 4.67
N TYR A 174 -10.10 -15.44 4.54
CA TYR A 174 -11.37 -15.12 5.21
C TYR A 174 -11.60 -15.95 6.48
N THR A 175 -10.61 -16.78 6.86
CA THR A 175 -10.66 -17.56 8.09
C THR A 175 -10.47 -16.63 9.28
N THR A 176 -11.29 -16.83 10.32
CA THR A 176 -11.05 -16.22 11.63
C THR A 176 -10.52 -17.25 12.61
N ALA A 177 -9.68 -16.81 13.56
CA ALA A 177 -9.20 -17.67 14.61
C ALA A 177 -9.15 -16.94 15.96
N SER A 178 -9.40 -17.69 17.03
CA SER A 178 -9.07 -17.27 18.37
C SER A 178 -7.78 -17.95 18.76
N VAL A 179 -6.75 -17.15 19.04
CA VAL A 179 -5.43 -17.66 19.41
C VAL A 179 -4.97 -17.01 20.69
N ARG A 180 -4.27 -17.77 21.49
CA ARG A 180 -3.53 -17.26 22.63
C ARG A 180 -2.04 -17.42 22.36
N HIS A 181 -1.25 -16.36 22.54
CA HIS A 181 0.18 -16.43 22.24
C HIS A 181 1.05 -15.69 23.25
N ILE A 182 2.34 -16.06 23.28
CA ILE A 182 3.42 -15.39 24.01
C ILE A 182 4.48 -15.02 23.00
N LEU A 183 4.80 -13.74 22.89
CA LEU A 183 5.91 -13.26 22.05
C LEU A 183 7.20 -13.16 22.87
N ILE A 184 8.22 -13.89 22.49
CA ILE A 184 9.57 -13.70 22.97
C ILE A 184 10.33 -12.85 21.96
N GLY A 185 10.38 -11.55 22.22
CA GLY A 185 10.99 -10.57 21.33
C GLY A 185 12.52 -10.65 21.31
N LEU A 186 13.12 -10.00 20.30
CA LEU A 186 14.57 -9.83 20.19
C LEU A 186 15.12 -8.71 21.09
N THR A 187 14.23 -8.05 21.81
CA THR A 187 14.56 -7.09 22.88
C THR A 187 13.78 -7.50 24.12
N ASP A 188 14.39 -7.50 25.29
CA ASP A 188 13.68 -7.82 26.54
C ASP A 188 12.89 -6.63 27.08
N LYS A 189 12.20 -6.83 28.22
CA LYS A 189 11.35 -5.79 28.84
C LYS A 189 12.15 -4.61 29.38
N GLU A 190 13.43 -4.80 29.62
CA GLU A 190 14.39 -3.78 30.08
C GLU A 190 15.07 -3.05 28.90
N GLY A 191 14.74 -3.40 27.65
CA GLY A 191 15.29 -2.79 26.45
C GLY A 191 16.64 -3.38 25.99
N LYS A 192 17.08 -4.51 26.58
CA LYS A 192 18.32 -5.16 26.22
C LYS A 192 18.10 -6.10 25.03
N GLU A 193 18.99 -6.03 24.04
CA GLU A 193 18.96 -6.91 22.87
C GLU A 193 19.18 -8.37 23.24
N ARG A 194 18.48 -9.24 22.54
CA ARG A 194 18.52 -10.68 22.65
C ARG A 194 18.86 -11.28 21.30
N THR A 195 19.81 -12.22 21.24
CA THR A 195 20.07 -12.95 19.99
C THR A 195 18.90 -13.87 19.65
N LYS A 196 18.73 -14.22 18.37
CA LYS A 196 17.70 -15.18 17.94
C LYS A 196 17.80 -16.52 18.69
N ASP A 197 19.02 -17.04 18.90
CA ASP A 197 19.24 -18.29 19.63
C ASP A 197 18.80 -18.18 21.11
N ALA A 198 19.11 -17.05 21.75
CA ALA A 198 18.66 -16.80 23.12
C ALA A 198 17.15 -16.67 23.23
N ALA A 199 16.51 -15.99 22.27
CA ALA A 199 15.07 -15.88 22.18
C ALA A 199 14.40 -17.25 21.94
N LEU A 200 14.90 -18.04 21.01
CA LEU A 200 14.42 -19.40 20.74
C LEU A 200 14.56 -20.31 21.96
N LYS A 201 15.70 -20.25 22.67
CA LYS A 201 15.91 -21.02 23.89
C LYS A 201 14.88 -20.67 24.95
N LEU A 202 14.66 -19.37 25.18
CA LEU A 202 13.64 -18.90 26.14
C LEU A 202 12.24 -19.30 25.70
N ALA A 203 11.91 -19.20 24.40
CA ALA A 203 10.61 -19.64 23.86
C ALA A 203 10.36 -21.14 24.13
N LYS A 204 11.36 -21.99 23.94
CA LYS A 204 11.28 -23.42 24.26
C LYS A 204 11.11 -23.70 25.78
N GLU A 205 11.78 -22.91 26.61
CA GLU A 205 11.62 -22.99 28.08
C GLU A 205 10.18 -22.61 28.50
N VAL A 206 9.63 -21.54 27.94
CA VAL A 206 8.24 -21.10 28.19
C VAL A 206 7.26 -22.14 27.66
N LYS A 207 7.47 -22.67 26.44
CA LYS A 207 6.66 -23.79 25.93
C LYS A 207 6.66 -24.98 26.89
N ALA A 208 7.82 -25.39 27.38
CA ALA A 208 7.92 -26.52 28.31
C ALA A 208 7.16 -26.30 29.64
N LYS A 209 7.02 -25.06 30.10
CA LYS A 209 6.19 -24.67 31.22
C LYS A 209 4.70 -24.82 30.90
N LEU A 210 4.26 -24.33 29.74
CA LEU A 210 2.90 -24.51 29.26
C LEU A 210 2.52 -25.98 29.09
N ASP A 211 3.45 -26.81 28.55
CA ASP A 211 3.24 -28.26 28.40
C ASP A 211 3.09 -28.98 29.74
N LYS A 212 3.65 -28.41 30.82
CA LYS A 212 3.46 -28.88 32.21
C LYS A 212 2.18 -28.38 32.86
N GLY A 213 1.41 -27.54 32.15
CA GLY A 213 0.13 -27.03 32.65
C GLY A 213 0.23 -25.71 33.43
N GLU A 214 1.37 -25.00 33.37
CA GLU A 214 1.42 -23.65 33.95
C GLU A 214 0.40 -22.73 33.25
N ASP A 215 -0.15 -21.77 34.00
CA ASP A 215 -1.20 -20.88 33.52
C ASP A 215 -0.69 -19.95 32.41
N PHE A 216 -1.40 -19.97 31.28
CA PHE A 216 -0.99 -19.23 30.07
C PHE A 216 -0.94 -17.72 30.31
N ALA A 217 -1.96 -17.16 30.98
CA ALA A 217 -2.04 -15.70 31.20
C ALA A 217 -0.93 -15.23 32.16
N THR A 218 -0.56 -16.06 33.14
CA THR A 218 0.56 -15.81 34.04
C THR A 218 1.88 -15.74 33.25
N LEU A 219 2.12 -16.71 32.36
CA LEU A 219 3.33 -16.72 31.53
C LEU A 219 3.36 -15.58 30.50
N VAL A 220 2.20 -15.17 29.95
CA VAL A 220 2.09 -13.97 29.12
C VAL A 220 2.59 -12.74 29.88
N LYS A 221 2.07 -12.49 31.08
CA LYS A 221 2.49 -11.36 31.90
C LYS A 221 3.98 -11.39 32.24
N GLN A 222 4.52 -12.59 32.46
CA GLN A 222 5.93 -12.75 32.84
C GLN A 222 6.88 -12.59 31.64
N TYR A 223 6.55 -13.16 30.48
CA TYR A 223 7.51 -13.36 29.38
C TYR A 223 7.19 -12.60 28.10
N SER A 224 5.90 -12.26 27.84
CA SER A 224 5.54 -11.69 26.54
C SER A 224 6.08 -10.28 26.35
N ASN A 225 6.63 -10.02 25.15
CA ASN A 225 7.03 -8.72 24.67
C ASN A 225 6.00 -8.10 23.71
N ASP A 226 4.78 -8.64 23.66
CA ASP A 226 3.70 -8.10 22.85
C ASP A 226 3.13 -6.80 23.42
N GLY A 227 2.23 -6.14 22.67
CA GLY A 227 1.57 -4.91 23.14
C GLY A 227 0.83 -5.09 24.45
N GLN A 228 0.84 -4.06 25.31
CA GLN A 228 0.29 -4.12 26.67
C GLN A 228 -1.16 -4.61 26.70
N GLN A 229 -1.99 -4.19 25.73
CA GLN A 229 -3.39 -4.64 25.64
C GLN A 229 -3.50 -6.17 25.50
N ASN A 230 -2.62 -6.80 24.71
CA ASN A 230 -2.60 -8.25 24.57
C ASN A 230 -2.10 -8.93 25.84
N ILE A 231 -1.07 -8.37 26.48
CA ILE A 231 -0.55 -8.86 27.77
C ILE A 231 -1.67 -8.85 28.83
N ASP A 232 -2.43 -7.77 28.93
CA ASP A 232 -3.51 -7.61 29.90
C ASP A 232 -4.68 -8.59 29.62
N ASN A 233 -4.90 -8.91 28.34
CA ASN A 233 -5.90 -9.90 27.89
C ASN A 233 -5.40 -11.36 27.98
N GLY A 234 -4.25 -11.59 28.61
CA GLY A 234 -3.67 -12.94 28.76
C GLY A 234 -3.22 -13.55 27.42
N GLY A 235 -2.80 -12.72 26.48
CA GLY A 235 -2.30 -13.13 25.16
C GLY A 235 -3.37 -13.50 24.14
N LEU A 236 -4.65 -13.18 24.38
CA LEU A 236 -5.77 -13.58 23.53
C LEU A 236 -6.01 -12.57 22.38
N TYR A 237 -5.99 -13.08 21.16
CA TYR A 237 -6.67 -12.51 19.99
C TYR A 237 -7.94 -13.33 19.77
N GLU A 238 -9.10 -12.70 19.95
CA GLU A 238 -10.39 -13.38 19.87
C GLU A 238 -11.03 -13.14 18.50
N ASN A 239 -11.38 -14.22 17.80
CA ASN A 239 -12.09 -14.19 16.51
C ASN A 239 -11.48 -13.20 15.49
N ALA A 240 -10.15 -13.12 15.46
CA ALA A 240 -9.43 -12.22 14.56
C ALA A 240 -9.26 -12.83 13.18
N GLU A 241 -9.29 -11.98 12.14
CA GLU A 241 -9.02 -12.40 10.77
C GLU A 241 -7.55 -12.78 10.62
N VAL A 242 -7.30 -14.01 10.15
CA VAL A 242 -5.93 -14.53 10.01
C VAL A 242 -5.11 -13.76 8.96
N SER A 243 -5.77 -13.11 8.01
CA SER A 243 -5.16 -12.27 6.97
C SER A 243 -4.39 -11.07 7.52
N GLN A 244 -4.70 -10.65 8.75
CA GLN A 244 -4.03 -9.53 9.41
C GLN A 244 -2.71 -9.90 10.10
N TRP A 245 -2.39 -11.18 10.15
CA TRP A 245 -1.18 -11.66 10.81
C TRP A 245 -0.04 -11.88 9.79
N VAL A 246 1.18 -11.73 10.26
CA VAL A 246 2.37 -12.08 9.48
C VAL A 246 2.37 -13.56 9.08
N GLU A 247 2.89 -13.89 7.92
CA GLU A 247 2.68 -15.18 7.25
C GLU A 247 2.98 -16.38 8.15
N ALA A 248 4.10 -16.39 8.88
CA ALA A 248 4.45 -17.52 9.74
C ALA A 248 3.44 -17.72 10.89
N PHE A 249 2.94 -16.64 11.49
CA PHE A 249 1.91 -16.70 12.53
C PHE A 249 0.56 -17.15 11.94
N LYS A 250 0.16 -16.60 10.80
CA LYS A 250 -1.03 -16.98 10.05
C LYS A 250 -1.03 -18.48 9.72
N GLN A 251 0.08 -19.00 9.19
CA GLN A 251 0.19 -20.43 8.88
C GLN A 251 0.05 -21.30 10.13
N ALA A 252 0.65 -20.88 11.25
CA ALA A 252 0.46 -21.58 12.51
C ALA A 252 -1.01 -21.57 12.96
N ALA A 253 -1.68 -20.41 12.87
CA ALA A 253 -3.10 -20.29 13.21
C ALA A 253 -4.00 -21.16 12.31
N LEU A 254 -3.65 -21.30 11.02
CA LEU A 254 -4.39 -22.10 10.07
C LEU A 254 -4.18 -23.61 10.21
N THR A 255 -3.00 -24.05 10.66
CA THR A 255 -2.61 -25.47 10.58
C THR A 255 -2.44 -26.18 11.92
N GLN A 256 -2.15 -25.45 13.00
CA GLN A 256 -1.96 -26.09 14.32
C GLN A 256 -3.25 -26.77 14.79
N PRO A 257 -3.14 -27.94 15.48
CA PRO A 257 -4.27 -28.56 16.13
C PRO A 257 -4.85 -27.64 17.23
N LEU A 258 -6.18 -27.59 17.30
CA LEU A 258 -6.88 -26.80 18.32
C LEU A 258 -6.51 -27.23 19.75
N ASN A 259 -6.39 -26.25 20.63
CA ASN A 259 -6.09 -26.42 22.06
C ASN A 259 -4.76 -27.13 22.37
N LYS A 260 -3.81 -27.13 21.43
CA LYS A 260 -2.44 -27.62 21.65
C LYS A 260 -1.46 -26.46 21.62
N ILE A 261 -0.43 -26.56 22.47
CA ILE A 261 0.69 -25.63 22.42
C ILE A 261 1.58 -25.99 21.23
N GLY A 262 1.73 -25.05 20.28
CA GLY A 262 2.58 -25.23 19.10
C GLY A 262 4.08 -25.13 19.44
N GLU A 263 4.93 -25.54 18.49
CA GLU A 263 6.35 -25.21 18.54
C GLU A 263 6.54 -23.69 18.35
N PRO A 264 7.62 -23.09 18.91
CA PRO A 264 7.91 -21.69 18.71
C PRO A 264 8.00 -21.33 17.23
N VAL A 265 7.19 -20.36 16.80
CA VAL A 265 7.10 -19.85 15.43
C VAL A 265 7.95 -18.59 15.28
N GLU A 266 8.94 -18.59 14.37
CA GLU A 266 9.78 -17.44 14.12
C GLU A 266 9.06 -16.42 13.22
N THR A 267 9.14 -15.15 13.61
CA THR A 267 8.72 -13.99 12.81
C THR A 267 9.78 -12.89 12.90
N GLU A 268 9.57 -11.78 12.23
CA GLU A 268 10.42 -10.59 12.36
C GLU A 268 10.43 -9.98 13.77
N TYR A 269 9.37 -10.23 14.57
CA TYR A 269 9.24 -9.73 15.95
C TYR A 269 9.95 -10.63 16.98
N GLY A 270 10.29 -11.88 16.63
CA GLY A 270 10.86 -12.88 17.52
C GLY A 270 10.16 -14.23 17.41
N TYR A 271 10.00 -14.93 18.53
CA TYR A 271 9.39 -16.26 18.57
C TYR A 271 8.05 -16.23 19.28
N HIS A 272 7.02 -16.76 18.63
CA HIS A 272 5.67 -16.87 19.19
C HIS A 272 5.39 -18.30 19.63
N ILE A 273 4.94 -18.48 20.87
CA ILE A 273 4.35 -19.71 21.37
C ILE A 273 2.84 -19.55 21.25
N ILE A 274 2.20 -20.34 20.37
CA ILE A 274 0.81 -20.17 19.97
C ILE A 274 -0.02 -21.37 20.43
N ARG A 275 -1.24 -21.09 20.96
CA ARG A 275 -2.31 -22.05 21.12
C ARG A 275 -3.53 -21.55 20.35
N VAL A 276 -3.93 -22.29 19.33
CA VAL A 276 -5.17 -22.01 18.57
C VAL A 276 -6.35 -22.55 19.36
N GLU A 277 -7.23 -21.67 19.83
CA GLU A 277 -8.38 -22.04 20.67
C GLU A 277 -9.63 -22.32 19.83
N ALA A 278 -9.81 -21.55 18.76
CA ALA A 278 -10.88 -21.74 17.78
C ALA A 278 -10.41 -21.34 16.39
N ARG A 279 -11.05 -21.93 15.37
CA ARG A 279 -10.86 -21.57 13.96
C ARG A 279 -12.19 -21.73 13.24
N THR A 280 -12.58 -20.71 12.49
CA THR A 280 -13.80 -20.69 11.70
C THR A 280 -13.46 -20.36 10.27
N GLU A 281 -13.64 -21.33 9.37
CA GLU A 281 -13.54 -21.12 7.94
C GLU A 281 -14.87 -20.57 7.43
N LYS A 282 -14.86 -19.44 6.72
CA LYS A 282 -16.05 -18.90 6.08
C LYS A 282 -16.40 -19.71 4.84
N LYS A 283 -17.71 -19.78 4.55
CA LYS A 283 -18.25 -20.20 3.25
C LYS A 283 -18.56 -18.94 2.43
N TYR A 284 -18.73 -19.10 1.12
CA TYR A 284 -19.09 -18.00 0.24
C TYR A 284 -20.36 -17.26 0.70
N GLU A 285 -21.34 -17.99 1.21
CA GLU A 285 -22.61 -17.46 1.71
C GLU A 285 -22.43 -16.61 2.98
N ASP A 286 -21.36 -16.83 3.74
CA ASP A 286 -21.06 -16.12 4.98
C ASP A 286 -20.32 -14.78 4.72
N LEU A 287 -19.89 -14.54 3.46
CA LEU A 287 -19.25 -13.31 3.07
C LEU A 287 -20.23 -12.14 3.10
N THR A 288 -19.79 -11.02 3.63
CA THR A 288 -20.51 -9.74 3.49
C THR A 288 -20.51 -9.30 2.02
N GLN A 289 -21.44 -8.42 1.66
CA GLN A 289 -21.45 -7.85 0.31
C GLN A 289 -20.14 -7.10 0.02
N GLU A 290 -19.60 -6.39 0.99
CA GLU A 290 -18.31 -5.69 0.89
C GLU A 290 -17.15 -6.66 0.56
N GLN A 291 -17.10 -7.82 1.24
CA GLN A 291 -16.08 -8.84 0.95
C GLN A 291 -16.23 -9.40 -0.48
N LYS A 292 -17.46 -9.64 -0.95
CA LYS A 292 -17.73 -10.07 -2.34
C LYS A 292 -17.33 -8.98 -3.35
N ASP A 293 -17.64 -7.73 -3.05
CA ASP A 293 -17.27 -6.59 -3.90
C ASP A 293 -15.74 -6.40 -3.95
N MET A 294 -15.04 -6.65 -2.85
CA MET A 294 -13.57 -6.63 -2.82
C MET A 294 -12.97 -7.71 -3.74
N ILE A 295 -13.46 -8.95 -3.67
CA ILE A 295 -13.05 -10.03 -4.58
C ILE A 295 -13.31 -9.62 -6.03
N LYS A 296 -14.52 -9.10 -6.29
CA LYS A 296 -14.91 -8.66 -7.63
C LYS A 296 -14.01 -7.55 -8.17
N THR A 297 -13.65 -6.59 -7.33
CA THR A 297 -12.73 -5.51 -7.68
C THR A 297 -11.33 -6.04 -7.98
N THR A 298 -10.83 -6.98 -7.20
CA THR A 298 -9.54 -7.64 -7.45
C THR A 298 -9.52 -8.36 -8.80
N LEU A 299 -10.59 -9.10 -9.12
CA LEU A 299 -10.73 -9.76 -10.42
C LEU A 299 -10.81 -8.76 -11.58
N ALA A 300 -11.56 -7.66 -11.40
CA ALA A 300 -11.67 -6.59 -12.40
C ALA A 300 -10.32 -5.91 -12.67
N SER A 301 -9.54 -5.63 -11.63
CA SER A 301 -8.17 -5.12 -11.76
C SER A 301 -7.27 -6.12 -12.50
N GLY A 302 -7.39 -7.43 -12.20
CA GLY A 302 -6.66 -8.47 -12.91
C GLY A 302 -6.98 -8.51 -14.41
N LYS A 303 -8.25 -8.33 -14.79
CA LYS A 303 -8.64 -8.25 -16.22
C LYS A 303 -8.06 -7.00 -16.91
N LEU A 304 -7.98 -5.89 -16.21
CA LEU A 304 -7.32 -4.69 -16.73
C LEU A 304 -5.82 -4.92 -16.95
N ASP A 305 -5.15 -5.57 -16.01
CA ASP A 305 -3.73 -5.93 -16.15
C ASP A 305 -3.50 -6.90 -17.32
N GLU A 306 -4.36 -7.90 -17.49
CA GLU A 306 -4.34 -8.82 -18.63
C GLU A 306 -4.53 -8.08 -19.96
N PHE A 307 -5.48 -7.15 -20.01
CA PHE A 307 -5.71 -6.30 -21.17
C PHE A 307 -4.47 -5.46 -21.50
N MET A 308 -3.88 -4.80 -20.51
CA MET A 308 -2.68 -3.96 -20.68
C MET A 308 -1.48 -4.77 -21.17
N ALA A 309 -1.25 -5.96 -20.62
CA ALA A 309 -0.13 -6.82 -21.00
C ALA A 309 -0.37 -7.61 -22.30
N GLY A 310 -1.60 -7.66 -22.78
CA GLY A 310 -2.04 -8.44 -23.93
C GLY A 310 -2.46 -7.59 -25.12
N ASP A 311 -3.75 -7.32 -25.18
CA ASP A 311 -4.38 -6.67 -26.34
C ASP A 311 -3.91 -5.23 -26.54
N LEU A 312 -3.70 -4.48 -25.48
CA LEU A 312 -3.23 -3.10 -25.55
C LEU A 312 -1.91 -3.01 -26.32
N GLU A 313 -0.91 -3.78 -25.85
CA GLU A 313 0.43 -3.73 -26.48
C GLU A 313 0.46 -4.31 -27.88
N LYS A 314 -0.32 -5.35 -28.16
CA LYS A 314 -0.24 -6.07 -29.43
C LYS A 314 -1.09 -5.47 -30.54
N ASN A 315 -2.25 -4.91 -30.17
CA ASN A 315 -3.29 -4.60 -31.15
C ASN A 315 -3.68 -3.12 -31.16
N ILE A 316 -3.50 -2.40 -30.05
CA ILE A 316 -4.06 -1.06 -29.88
C ILE A 316 -2.98 0.02 -29.95
N ILE A 317 -1.85 -0.14 -29.25
CA ILE A 317 -0.73 0.81 -29.32
C ILE A 317 -0.09 0.74 -30.70
N LYS A 318 0.06 1.91 -31.35
CA LYS A 318 0.75 2.06 -32.64
C LYS A 318 2.16 2.57 -32.45
N LYS A 319 2.35 3.54 -31.53
CA LYS A 319 3.65 4.17 -31.31
C LYS A 319 3.68 4.84 -29.93
N ILE A 320 4.82 4.77 -29.26
CA ILE A 320 5.14 5.55 -28.05
C ILE A 320 6.53 6.18 -28.25
N GLU A 321 6.66 7.48 -28.04
CA GLU A 321 7.89 8.26 -28.09
C GLU A 321 7.97 9.21 -26.89
N LEU A 322 8.25 8.66 -25.72
CA LEU A 322 8.38 9.44 -24.49
C LEU A 322 9.58 10.43 -24.61
N PRO A 323 9.42 11.69 -24.15
CA PRO A 323 10.53 12.60 -23.97
C PRO A 323 11.58 11.99 -23.03
N LYS A 324 12.86 12.18 -23.35
CA LYS A 324 13.93 11.77 -22.43
C LYS A 324 13.86 12.62 -21.16
N VAL A 325 14.04 11.97 -20.02
CA VAL A 325 14.23 12.69 -18.76
C VAL A 325 15.59 13.37 -18.81
N GLU A 326 15.59 14.70 -18.76
CA GLU A 326 16.83 15.44 -18.54
C GLU A 326 17.29 15.20 -17.11
N THR A 327 18.26 14.29 -16.93
CA THR A 327 18.98 14.22 -15.66
C THR A 327 19.68 15.57 -15.48
N PRO A 328 19.48 16.29 -14.34
CA PRO A 328 20.27 17.48 -14.07
C PRO A 328 21.73 17.11 -14.22
N ALA A 329 22.44 17.82 -15.11
CA ALA A 329 23.87 17.62 -15.29
C ALA A 329 24.50 17.73 -13.90
N ALA A 330 25.18 16.68 -13.44
CA ALA A 330 26.01 16.78 -12.25
C ALA A 330 26.93 17.99 -12.48
N GLU A 331 26.76 19.05 -11.68
CA GLU A 331 27.68 20.16 -11.68
C GLU A 331 29.06 19.60 -11.33
N ASN A 332 29.84 19.31 -12.37
CA ASN A 332 31.25 19.09 -12.24
C ASN A 332 31.84 20.45 -11.84
N GLY A 333 31.92 20.67 -10.54
CA GLY A 333 32.74 21.72 -9.97
C GLY A 333 34.18 21.53 -10.42
N ALA A 334 34.51 22.10 -11.57
CA ALA A 334 35.88 22.27 -11.99
C ALA A 334 36.58 23.20 -11.00
N ASN A 335 37.16 22.64 -9.97
CA ASN A 335 38.13 23.35 -9.14
C ASN A 335 39.45 23.38 -9.87
N THR A 336 39.64 24.40 -10.73
CA THR A 336 40.99 24.81 -11.18
C THR A 336 41.64 25.66 -10.09
N GLY A 337 42.39 25.02 -9.21
CA GLY A 337 43.23 25.64 -8.20
C GLY A 337 44.65 25.11 -8.31
N ASN A 338 45.45 25.83 -9.06
CA ASN A 338 46.92 25.71 -9.16
C ASN A 338 47.59 26.02 -7.79
N GLY A 339 48.64 25.28 -7.40
CA GLY A 339 49.49 25.71 -6.30
C GLY A 339 50.31 24.60 -5.66
N ALA A 340 51.54 24.54 -6.08
CA ALA A 340 52.62 23.70 -5.57
C ALA A 340 52.92 23.93 -4.07
N GLY A 341 53.49 22.90 -3.40
CA GLY A 341 54.36 23.12 -2.24
C GLY A 341 54.27 22.10 -1.14
N THR A 342 55.11 21.09 -1.22
CA THR A 342 56.04 20.52 -0.16
C THR A 342 55.55 20.39 1.28
N ASP A 343 55.80 19.19 1.76
CA ASP A 343 56.50 18.78 3.00
C ASP A 343 55.71 18.37 4.25
N ALA A 344 56.00 17.17 4.59
CA ALA A 344 56.26 16.48 5.87
C ALA A 344 55.64 17.02 7.18
N GLY A 345 55.11 16.07 7.96
CA GLY A 345 55.06 16.28 9.41
C GLY A 345 54.00 15.50 10.17
N THR A 346 54.37 14.31 10.55
CA THR A 346 54.02 13.54 11.77
C THR A 346 53.22 14.27 12.88
N ASN A 347 52.36 13.55 13.47
CA ASN A 347 52.23 13.17 14.89
C ASN A 347 50.88 13.43 15.58
N ALA A 348 50.30 12.38 16.07
CA ALA A 348 49.77 12.08 17.39
C ALA A 348 49.02 13.15 18.22
N GLY A 349 47.93 12.69 18.79
CA GLY A 349 47.63 13.08 20.18
C GLY A 349 46.20 13.49 20.46
N THR A 350 45.43 12.57 21.05
CA THR A 350 44.68 12.73 22.31
C THR A 350 43.83 14.01 22.53
N ASP A 351 42.65 13.88 22.84
CA ASP A 351 42.00 13.78 24.15
C ASP A 351 40.74 14.68 24.30
N ALA A 352 39.75 14.12 24.85
CA ALA A 352 38.79 14.56 25.86
C ALA A 352 38.10 15.95 25.81
N GLY A 353 36.82 15.94 26.13
CA GLY A 353 36.15 17.03 26.84
C GLY A 353 34.71 17.25 26.39
N ALA A 354 33.77 16.60 26.95
CA ALA A 354 32.81 16.95 27.99
C ALA A 354 32.31 18.43 27.97
N ASN A 355 31.03 18.63 27.89
CA ASN A 355 30.12 19.32 28.82
C ASN A 355 28.82 19.73 28.13
N ALA A 356 27.68 19.29 28.57
CA ALA A 356 26.84 19.72 29.68
C ALA A 356 25.96 20.96 29.39
N GLY A 357 24.68 20.75 29.57
CA GLY A 357 23.75 21.68 30.20
C GLY A 357 22.96 22.53 29.22
N THR A 358 21.74 22.74 29.34
CA THR A 358 20.78 22.98 30.43
C THR A 358 19.37 23.04 29.83
N GLU A 359 18.40 22.42 30.44
CA GLU A 359 17.23 23.04 31.10
C GLU A 359 16.43 24.05 30.24
N GLY A 360 15.15 24.02 30.17
CA GLY A 360 14.12 23.67 31.09
C GLY A 360 12.77 24.19 30.60
N SER A 361 11.80 23.84 31.36
CA SER A 361 10.46 24.45 31.53
C SER A 361 9.40 23.99 30.54
N GLY A 362 8.38 23.23 30.79
CA GLY A 362 7.51 23.34 31.98
C GLY A 362 6.29 24.17 31.65
N ASN A 363 5.15 23.53 31.33
CA ASN A 363 3.93 23.99 31.97
C ASN A 363 2.84 22.91 31.99
N ALA A 364 2.25 22.85 33.15
CA ALA A 364 1.20 21.95 33.58
C ALA A 364 -0.20 22.51 33.22
N GLY A 365 -1.15 21.56 33.11
CA GLY A 365 -2.45 21.75 33.73
C GLY A 365 -3.59 22.27 32.87
N ASN A 366 -4.57 21.43 32.58
CA ASN A 366 -5.83 21.65 33.29
C ASN A 366 -6.76 20.43 33.16
N ALA A 367 -7.25 20.02 34.30
CA ALA A 367 -8.33 19.07 34.47
C ALA A 367 -9.68 19.83 34.35
N GLY A 368 -10.74 19.11 33.95
CA GLY A 368 -12.06 19.58 34.30
C GLY A 368 -13.20 19.21 33.36
N LYS A 369 -13.85 18.21 33.72
CA LYS A 369 -15.25 17.72 33.70
C LYS A 369 -15.54 16.64 32.69
#